data_ceddda305c185015f3731fcda55ca7c2
#
_entry.id   ceddda305c185015f3731fcda55ca7c2
#
_cell.length_a   1.000
_cell.length_b   1.000
_cell.length_c   1.000
_cell.angle_alpha   90.00
_cell.angle_beta   90.00
_cell.angle_gamma   90.00
#
_symmetry.space_group_name_H-M   'P 1'
#
loop_
_entity.id
_entity.type
_entity.pdbx_description
1 polymer ?
#
loop_
_entity_poly.entity_id
_entity_poly.type
_entity_poly.pdbx_seq_one_letter_code
_entity_poly.pdbx_strand_id
1 'polypeptide(L)' 'MKNKPNQEERIVLQCGRGRCCPEIIKNKNNFIIKDDYKGEVKLNLEQIKLLQKAILDLTN' A
#
# COMPACT_ATOMS: atom_id res chain seq x y z
N MET A 1 -13.13 6.05 18.79
CA MET A 1 -12.75 6.23 18.76
C MET A 1 -11.90 6.58 18.69
N LYS A 2 -11.37 6.76 18.75
CA LYS A 2 -10.63 7.07 18.67
C LYS A 2 -10.02 7.54 17.80
N ASN A 3 -9.91 8.10 17.66
CA ASN A 3 -9.39 8.64 16.70
C ASN A 3 -8.08 9.11 16.90
N LYS A 4 -7.09 8.71 16.26
CA LYS A 4 -5.79 9.13 16.38
C LYS A 4 -5.53 10.20 15.45
N PRO A 5 -4.81 11.18 15.76
CA PRO A 5 -4.50 12.25 14.86
C PRO A 5 -3.69 11.81 13.70
N ASN A 6 -2.82 10.87 13.89
CA ASN A 6 -2.04 10.41 12.83
C ASN A 6 -2.44 9.09 12.50
N GLN A 7 -3.47 8.87 11.77
CA GLN A 7 -3.92 7.61 11.52
C GLN A 7 -3.23 7.01 10.38
N GLU A 8 -2.57 5.93 10.56
CA GLU A 8 -2.03 5.12 9.51
C GLU A 8 -2.99 4.03 9.23
N GLU A 9 -3.32 3.85 7.99
CA GLU A 9 -4.14 2.74 7.59
C GLU A 9 -3.27 1.75 6.87
N ARG A 10 -3.43 0.50 7.23
CA ARG A 10 -2.55 -0.53 6.70
C ARG A 10 -3.38 -1.68 6.19
N ILE A 11 -3.07 -2.13 5.00
CA ILE A 11 -3.73 -3.27 4.42
C ILE A 11 -2.66 -4.27 4.03
N VAL A 12 -2.81 -5.49 4.53
CA VAL A 12 -1.87 -6.54 4.20
C VAL A 12 -2.39 -7.28 2.99
N LEU A 13 -1.55 -7.45 2.00
CA LEU A 13 -1.95 -8.16 0.80
C LEU A 13 -1.63 -9.63 1.03
N GLN A 14 -2.60 -10.35 1.54
CA GLN A 14 -2.37 -11.73 1.88
C GLN A 14 -2.13 -12.57 0.68
N CYS A 15 -1.16 -13.38 0.75
CA CYS A 15 -0.82 -14.20 -0.39
C CYS A 15 -1.29 -15.62 -0.24
N GLY A 16 -2.17 -15.86 0.64
CA GLY A 16 -2.71 -17.18 0.75
C GLY A 16 -1.93 -18.10 1.64
N ARG A 17 -0.64 -17.94 1.71
CA ARG A 17 0.14 -18.78 2.57
C ARG A 17 0.42 -18.13 3.88
N GLY A 18 0.19 -16.89 3.97
CA GLY A 18 0.32 -16.23 5.23
C GLY A 18 1.71 -16.01 5.71
N ARG A 19 2.69 -16.21 4.90
CA ARG A 19 4.00 -16.01 5.37
C ARG A 19 4.59 -14.73 4.90
N CYS A 20 4.55 -14.45 3.73
CA CYS A 20 5.13 -13.29 3.21
C CYS A 20 4.05 -12.44 2.67
N CYS A 21 3.76 -11.39 3.25
CA CYS A 21 2.65 -10.59 2.85
C CYS A 21 3.06 -9.17 2.68
N PRO A 22 3.12 -8.72 1.45
CA PRO A 22 3.36 -7.31 1.23
C PRO A 22 2.26 -6.49 1.84
N GLU A 23 2.52 -5.26 2.12
CA GLU A 23 1.49 -4.43 2.72
C GLU A 23 1.54 -3.03 2.18
N ILE A 24 0.42 -2.36 2.23
CA ILE A 24 0.31 -0.99 1.82
C ILE A 24 -0.07 -0.18 3.04
N ILE A 25 0.65 0.89 3.30
CA ILE A 25 0.39 1.74 4.43
C ILE A 25 0.07 3.12 3.92
N LYS A 26 -1.04 3.66 4.37
CA LYS A 26 -1.40 5.01 4.01
C LYS A 26 -1.12 5.92 5.18
N ASN A 27 -0.41 6.99 4.94
CA ASN A 27 -0.08 7.92 5.98
C ASN A 27 -0.30 9.31 5.44
N LYS A 28 -1.41 9.92 5.77
CA LYS A 28 -1.80 11.22 5.26
C LYS A 28 -1.95 11.13 3.76
N ASN A 29 -1.11 11.83 3.03
CA ASN A 29 -1.21 11.82 1.58
C ASN A 29 -0.18 10.93 0.94
N ASN A 30 0.51 10.16 1.73
CA ASN A 30 1.56 9.32 1.21
C ASN A 30 1.22 7.87 1.40
N PHE A 31 1.71 7.06 0.50
CA PHE A 31 1.50 5.62 0.57
C PHE A 31 2.84 4.94 0.55
N ILE A 32 3.00 3.93 1.35
CA ILE A 32 4.22 3.15 1.39
C ILE A 32 3.85 1.72 1.10
N ILE A 33 4.50 1.16 0.10
CA ILE A 33 4.28 -0.23 -0.24
C ILE A 33 5.52 -1.01 0.14
N LYS A 34 5.36 -1.99 0.99
CA LYS A 34 6.48 -2.79 1.45
C LYS A 34 6.32 -4.21 0.94
N ASP A 35 7.43 -4.78 0.53
CA ASP A 35 7.39 -6.17 0.13
C ASP A 35 7.97 -7.01 1.26
N ASP A 36 8.15 -8.30 0.99
CA ASP A 36 8.64 -9.19 2.01
C ASP A 36 10.11 -9.18 2.15
N TYR A 37 10.80 -8.55 1.25
CA TYR A 37 12.24 -8.59 1.23
C TYR A 37 12.83 -7.25 1.62
N LYS A 38 12.10 -6.51 2.44
CA LYS A 38 12.58 -5.23 2.91
C LYS A 38 12.60 -4.15 1.86
N GLY A 39 11.97 -4.41 0.75
CA GLY A 39 11.81 -3.38 -0.26
C GLY A 39 10.70 -2.44 0.14
N GLU A 40 10.83 -1.20 -0.27
CA GLU A 40 9.87 -0.20 0.14
C GLU A 40 9.78 0.87 -0.92
N VAL A 41 8.57 1.25 -1.26
CA VAL A 41 8.34 2.29 -2.24
C VAL A 41 7.40 3.30 -1.65
N LYS A 42 7.73 4.57 -1.79
CA LYS A 42 6.86 5.63 -1.31
C LYS A 42 6.24 6.34 -2.47
N LEU A 43 4.94 6.52 -2.43
CA LEU A 43 4.22 7.18 -3.50
C LEU A 43 3.29 8.20 -2.91
N ASN A 44 3.05 9.27 -3.63
CA ASN A 44 2.07 10.24 -3.18
C ASN A 44 0.72 9.87 -3.78
N LEU A 45 -0.28 10.66 -3.46
CA LEU A 45 -1.63 10.33 -3.87
C LEU A 45 -1.78 10.30 -5.38
N GLU A 46 -1.16 11.21 -6.06
CA GLU A 46 -1.26 11.24 -7.50
C GLU A 46 -0.61 10.03 -8.12
N GLN A 47 0.52 9.64 -7.58
CA GLN A 47 1.21 8.48 -8.10
C GLN A 47 0.43 7.20 -7.83
N ILE A 48 -0.28 7.16 -6.73
CA ILE A 48 -1.12 6.01 -6.43
C ILE A 48 -2.25 5.90 -7.44
N LYS A 49 -2.81 7.02 -7.84
CA LYS A 49 -3.87 6.97 -8.83
C LYS A 49 -3.35 6.48 -10.16
N LEU A 50 -2.17 6.90 -10.53
CA LEU A 50 -1.57 6.42 -11.76
C LEU A 50 -1.23 4.94 -11.66
N LEU A 51 -0.78 4.52 -10.52
CA LEU A 51 -0.48 3.12 -10.31
C LEU A 51 -1.73 2.28 -10.46
N GLN A 52 -2.83 2.74 -9.91
CA GLN A 52 -4.07 2.04 -10.01
C GLN A 52 -4.48 1.84 -11.45
N LYS A 53 -4.35 2.88 -12.25
CA LYS A 53 -4.69 2.80 -13.63
C LYS A 53 -3.75 1.86 -14.38
N ALA A 54 -2.47 1.93 -14.05
CA ALA A 54 -1.50 1.07 -14.69
C ALA A 54 -1.77 -0.40 -14.39
N ILE A 55 -2.17 -0.69 -13.18
CA ILE A 55 -2.47 -2.06 -12.81
C ILE A 55 -3.67 -2.57 -13.59
N LEU A 56 -4.68 -1.73 -13.73
CA LEU A 56 -5.83 -2.14 -14.51
C LEU A 56 -5.45 -2.40 -15.95
N ASP A 57 -4.60 -1.58 -16.51
CA ASP A 57 -4.17 -1.77 -17.88
C ASP A 57 -3.36 -3.03 -18.05
N LEU A 58 -2.53 -3.33 -17.07
CA LEU A 58 -1.67 -4.50 -17.18
C LEU A 58 -2.40 -5.80 -16.93
N THR A 59 -3.47 -5.75 -16.17
CA THR A 59 -4.20 -6.96 -15.86
C THR A 59 -5.43 -7.16 -16.70
N ASN A 60 -5.66 -6.28 -17.60
CA ASN A 60 -6.89 -6.38 -18.39
C ASN A 60 -6.70 -7.08 -19.72
#